data_c0e9db1c7bef3f2f4f3c9118f6060a57
#
_entry.id   c0e9db1c7bef3f2f4f3c9118f6060a57
#
_cell.length_a   1.000
_cell.length_b   1.000
_cell.length_c   1.000
_cell.angle_alpha   90.00
_cell.angle_beta   90.00
_cell.angle_gamma   90.00
#
_symmetry.space_group_name_H-M   'P 1'
#
loop_
_entity.id
_entity.type
_entity.pdbx_description
1 polymer ?
#
loop_
_entity_poly.entity_id
_entity_poly.type
_entity_poly.pdbx_seq_one_letter_code
_entity_poly.pdbx_strand_id
1 'polypeptide(L)'
;MLPRWLRGLWWGGLLAGVAGPVLAQAAPPAPLAPTLALHTCRLKDVEVDARCGVLRRPLDPARPQGVQIDLHVAVLPAVARRRQPDPVVFIAGGPGQSAISLAGPISQLMTRELNRRDVILVDQRGTGQSAPLRCDDDQPTRTLAETMDPAGEQRVLQACRARLQKLPYGDLRQFTTPIAMADLDAVRQALGVARWNVVGASYGTRAALEYQRQFPARVRRMVLDGVAPADMVLPQSFATGAQAALEAVFDDCAQDANCHATYPNARAQWQALLGSLPRKVTVAHPFTGQPETFTLSRAMLASLVLPPLYAPLTASALPLAVLQASQGRFEALVGLGMGAMGGGRGLGLATGMHFSVICAEDVPRMKPGGEATLTDFGDFQERLYREACRDWPRGALPPAFYTVPPARAPVLLLSGAVDPATPPVHAERVAQALGPKAVHIVVPNSGHGVMNLGCLRDVVFRFLDEPDDAKAQAQVGADAACAAKMPRPPALLPLLPPTAASASQGGAR
;
A
#
# COMPACT_ATOMS: atom_id res chain seq x y z
N MET A 1 -50.43 53.72 40.72
CA MET A 1 -51.90 53.89 40.77
C MET A 1 -52.53 52.55 40.46
N LEU A 2 -53.12 51.88 41.44
CA LEU A 2 -54.11 50.79 41.39
C LEU A 2 -55.44 51.34 40.90
N PRO A 3 -56.46 50.58 40.46
CA PRO A 3 -57.11 49.49 41.21
C PRO A 3 -57.52 48.26 40.31
N ARG A 4 -57.61 47.05 40.82
CA ARG A 4 -58.62 46.27 41.60
C ARG A 4 -59.97 45.97 40.91
N TRP A 5 -60.46 44.73 41.14
CA TRP A 5 -61.76 44.03 41.08
C TRP A 5 -62.09 43.34 39.73
N LEU A 6 -62.51 42.03 39.60
CA LEU A 6 -63.59 41.33 40.35
C LEU A 6 -63.45 39.77 40.17
N ARG A 7 -63.97 39.08 41.14
CA ARG A 7 -64.15 37.64 41.33
C ARG A 7 -65.13 37.02 40.33
N GLY A 8 -64.93 35.77 40.02
CA GLY A 8 -65.93 34.86 39.44
C GLY A 8 -65.62 33.44 39.79
N LEU A 9 -66.29 32.87 40.79
CA LEU A 9 -66.35 31.46 41.10
C LEU A 9 -67.17 30.74 40.03
N TRP A 10 -66.64 29.62 39.50
CA TRP A 10 -67.48 28.55 38.94
C TRP A 10 -66.93 27.19 39.34
N TRP A 11 -67.80 26.35 39.86
CA TRP A 11 -67.70 24.93 40.21
C TRP A 11 -67.67 24.11 38.96
N GLY A 12 -66.95 22.95 38.97
CA GLY A 12 -67.22 21.92 37.94
C GLY A 12 -66.20 20.78 37.88
N GLY A 13 -66.48 19.68 38.53
CA GLY A 13 -66.28 18.33 37.97
C GLY A 13 -64.88 17.73 38.07
N LEU A 14 -64.64 16.95 39.13
CA LEU A 14 -63.59 15.87 39.12
C LEU A 14 -64.01 14.78 38.13
N LEU A 15 -63.28 14.62 37.02
CA LEU A 15 -63.22 13.42 36.21
C LEU A 15 -61.90 12.71 36.52
N ALA A 16 -61.98 11.63 37.32
CA ALA A 16 -60.88 10.72 37.54
C ALA A 16 -60.62 9.89 36.28
N GLY A 17 -59.61 10.34 35.49
CA GLY A 17 -59.08 9.56 34.35
C GLY A 17 -58.24 8.41 34.88
N VAL A 18 -58.69 7.17 34.68
CA VAL A 18 -57.95 5.93 34.91
C VAL A 18 -56.88 5.84 33.83
N ALA A 19 -55.61 6.22 34.13
CA ALA A 19 -54.47 5.93 33.27
C ALA A 19 -54.15 4.45 33.37
N GLY A 20 -54.54 3.70 32.37
CA GLY A 20 -54.09 2.32 32.16
C GLY A 20 -52.59 2.30 31.84
N PRO A 21 -51.85 1.24 32.27
CA PRO A 21 -50.43 1.12 31.95
C PRO A 21 -50.26 0.94 30.41
N VAL A 22 -49.58 1.90 29.76
CA VAL A 22 -49.12 1.74 28.39
C VAL A 22 -48.01 0.69 28.44
N LEU A 23 -48.30 -0.53 27.99
CA LEU A 23 -47.30 -1.55 27.74
C LEU A 23 -46.39 -1.03 26.66
N ALA A 24 -45.18 -0.64 27.04
CA ALA A 24 -44.11 -0.36 26.10
C ALA A 24 -43.86 -1.63 25.29
N GLN A 25 -44.26 -1.65 24.04
CA GLN A 25 -43.84 -2.69 23.09
C GLN A 25 -42.33 -2.66 22.97
N ALA A 26 -41.69 -3.74 23.42
CA ALA A 26 -40.27 -3.93 23.20
C ALA A 26 -39.98 -3.85 21.69
N ALA A 27 -39.08 -2.98 21.30
CA ALA A 27 -38.61 -2.91 19.91
C ALA A 27 -38.17 -4.30 19.45
N PRO A 28 -38.49 -4.73 18.21
CA PRO A 28 -38.06 -6.03 17.69
C PRO A 28 -36.52 -6.12 17.81
N PRO A 29 -35.97 -7.28 18.19
CA PRO A 29 -34.54 -7.48 18.27
C PRO A 29 -33.92 -7.12 16.90
N ALA A 30 -32.85 -6.32 16.95
CA ALA A 30 -32.11 -5.99 15.75
C ALA A 30 -31.71 -7.29 15.01
N PRO A 31 -31.81 -7.35 13.68
CA PRO A 31 -31.46 -8.54 12.93
C PRO A 31 -30.03 -8.96 13.29
N LEU A 32 -29.86 -10.23 13.67
CA LEU A 32 -28.55 -10.80 13.95
C LEU A 32 -27.62 -10.51 12.75
N ALA A 33 -26.47 -9.90 13.01
CA ALA A 33 -25.48 -9.69 11.96
C ALA A 33 -25.17 -11.05 11.29
N PRO A 34 -25.06 -11.09 9.95
CA PRO A 34 -24.77 -12.34 9.25
C PRO A 34 -23.46 -12.92 9.78
N THR A 35 -23.49 -14.16 10.25
CA THR A 35 -22.29 -14.88 10.69
C THR A 35 -21.53 -15.37 9.47
N LEU A 36 -20.22 -15.15 9.41
CA LEU A 36 -19.36 -15.66 8.34
C LEU A 36 -19.07 -17.16 8.60
N ALA A 37 -19.57 -18.02 7.72
CA ALA A 37 -19.21 -19.43 7.75
C ALA A 37 -17.78 -19.63 7.26
N LEU A 38 -16.92 -20.17 8.13
CA LEU A 38 -15.52 -20.46 7.79
C LEU A 38 -15.32 -21.97 7.64
N HIS A 39 -14.57 -22.36 6.59
CA HIS A 39 -14.14 -23.73 6.34
C HIS A 39 -12.61 -23.80 6.26
N THR A 40 -12.03 -24.96 6.50
CA THR A 40 -10.58 -25.19 6.37
C THR A 40 -10.16 -25.04 4.91
N CYS A 41 -9.06 -24.33 4.68
CA CYS A 41 -8.50 -24.10 3.35
C CYS A 41 -6.98 -24.05 3.38
N ARG A 42 -6.35 -24.25 2.23
CA ARG A 42 -4.91 -24.07 2.02
C ARG A 42 -4.65 -22.78 1.27
N LEU A 43 -3.70 -22.00 1.76
CA LEU A 43 -3.23 -20.79 1.09
C LEU A 43 -1.82 -21.04 0.54
N LYS A 44 -1.51 -20.39 -0.57
CA LYS A 44 -0.19 -20.50 -1.19
C LYS A 44 0.89 -19.99 -0.23
N ASP A 45 1.98 -20.73 -0.13
CA ASP A 45 3.16 -20.41 0.69
C ASP A 45 2.84 -20.25 2.20
N VAL A 46 1.75 -20.86 2.69
CA VAL A 46 1.38 -20.96 4.10
C VAL A 46 1.38 -22.43 4.51
N GLU A 47 2.18 -22.78 5.53
CA GLU A 47 2.37 -24.16 5.95
C GLU A 47 1.18 -24.74 6.75
N VAL A 48 0.47 -23.87 7.47
CA VAL A 48 -0.65 -24.27 8.33
C VAL A 48 -1.98 -24.12 7.62
N ASP A 49 -2.98 -24.89 8.05
CA ASP A 49 -4.35 -24.71 7.56
C ASP A 49 -4.91 -23.37 7.98
N ALA A 50 -5.41 -22.63 7.01
CA ALA A 50 -6.18 -21.43 7.20
C ALA A 50 -7.69 -21.72 7.28
N ARG A 51 -8.48 -20.72 7.63
CA ARG A 51 -9.94 -20.77 7.58
C ARG A 51 -10.44 -19.74 6.59
N CYS A 52 -11.10 -20.17 5.54
CA CYS A 52 -11.61 -19.30 4.48
C CYS A 52 -13.12 -19.14 4.57
N GLY A 53 -13.63 -18.02 4.12
CA GLY A 53 -15.07 -17.76 4.02
C GLY A 53 -15.37 -16.66 3.02
N VAL A 54 -16.65 -16.51 2.69
CA VAL A 54 -17.13 -15.51 1.76
C VAL A 54 -18.27 -14.74 2.41
N LEU A 55 -18.15 -13.41 2.40
CA LEU A 55 -19.19 -12.50 2.87
C LEU A 55 -19.82 -11.79 1.68
N ARG A 56 -21.13 -11.96 1.50
CA ARG A 56 -21.87 -11.27 0.46
C ARG A 56 -22.16 -9.83 0.82
N ARG A 57 -21.88 -8.91 -0.09
CA ARG A 57 -22.06 -7.47 0.10
C ARG A 57 -22.71 -6.83 -1.12
N PRO A 58 -23.54 -5.78 -0.95
CA PRO A 58 -24.03 -5.04 -2.10
C PRO A 58 -22.85 -4.34 -2.81
N LEU A 59 -22.84 -4.36 -4.13
CA LEU A 59 -21.89 -3.58 -4.93
C LEU A 59 -22.06 -2.09 -4.62
N ASP A 60 -23.28 -1.60 -4.67
CA ASP A 60 -23.65 -0.24 -4.31
C ASP A 60 -24.33 -0.23 -2.93
N PRO A 61 -23.69 0.34 -1.89
CA PRO A 61 -24.27 0.43 -0.55
C PRO A 61 -25.62 1.16 -0.50
N ALA A 62 -25.86 2.09 -1.43
CA ALA A 62 -27.13 2.82 -1.53
C ALA A 62 -28.26 1.94 -2.09
N ARG A 63 -27.93 0.82 -2.71
CA ARG A 63 -28.88 -0.17 -3.28
C ARG A 63 -28.65 -1.56 -2.70
N PRO A 64 -28.96 -1.81 -1.42
CA PRO A 64 -28.60 -3.04 -0.73
C PRO A 64 -29.24 -4.31 -1.33
N GLN A 65 -30.33 -4.19 -2.09
CA GLN A 65 -30.97 -5.29 -2.82
C GLN A 65 -30.51 -5.39 -4.29
N GLY A 66 -29.57 -4.54 -4.72
CA GLY A 66 -29.01 -4.55 -6.07
C GLY A 66 -28.00 -5.66 -6.29
N VAL A 67 -27.09 -5.43 -7.24
CA VAL A 67 -25.98 -6.36 -7.54
C VAL A 67 -25.19 -6.65 -6.28
N GLN A 68 -24.95 -7.92 -6.03
CA GLN A 68 -24.16 -8.41 -4.90
C GLN A 68 -22.78 -8.84 -5.39
N ILE A 69 -21.77 -8.65 -4.53
CA ILE A 69 -20.41 -9.16 -4.71
C ILE A 69 -20.02 -10.03 -3.53
N ASP A 70 -19.12 -10.96 -3.78
CA ASP A 70 -18.57 -11.84 -2.77
C ASP A 70 -17.20 -11.27 -2.32
N LEU A 71 -17.05 -11.09 -1.01
CA LEU A 71 -15.78 -10.72 -0.39
C LEU A 71 -15.12 -11.95 0.19
N HIS A 72 -13.93 -12.27 -0.30
CA HIS A 72 -13.15 -13.40 0.17
C HIS A 72 -12.33 -13.01 1.41
N VAL A 73 -12.42 -13.85 2.42
CA VAL A 73 -11.79 -13.67 3.72
C VAL A 73 -10.99 -14.93 4.06
N ALA A 74 -9.76 -14.74 4.53
CA ALA A 74 -8.94 -15.80 5.09
C ALA A 74 -8.50 -15.43 6.50
N VAL A 75 -8.54 -16.39 7.41
CA VAL A 75 -8.07 -16.27 8.78
C VAL A 75 -6.92 -17.24 8.96
N LEU A 76 -5.74 -16.71 9.24
CA LEU A 76 -4.59 -17.46 9.71
C LEU A 76 -4.78 -17.64 11.23
N PRO A 77 -5.01 -18.86 11.72
CA PRO A 77 -5.37 -19.07 13.12
C PRO A 77 -4.15 -18.91 14.03
N ALA A 78 -4.38 -18.34 15.20
CA ALA A 78 -3.38 -18.32 16.26
C ALA A 78 -3.00 -19.76 16.71
N VAL A 79 -1.72 -19.95 17.00
CA VAL A 79 -1.19 -21.22 17.51
C VAL A 79 -1.71 -21.54 18.92
N ALA A 80 -1.85 -20.52 19.78
CA ALA A 80 -2.29 -20.67 21.14
C ALA A 80 -3.76 -21.14 21.23
N ARG A 81 -4.04 -22.09 22.12
CA ARG A 81 -5.42 -22.51 22.43
C ARG A 81 -6.26 -21.38 23.01
N ARG A 82 -5.68 -20.53 23.88
CA ARG A 82 -6.30 -19.29 24.39
C ARG A 82 -5.82 -18.12 23.56
N ARG A 83 -6.58 -17.79 22.54
CA ARG A 83 -6.31 -16.65 21.66
C ARG A 83 -6.65 -15.34 22.36
N GLN A 84 -5.95 -14.29 21.97
CA GLN A 84 -6.33 -12.92 22.31
C GLN A 84 -7.61 -12.54 21.54
N PRO A 85 -8.53 -11.77 22.14
CA PRO A 85 -9.79 -11.40 21.52
C PRO A 85 -9.68 -10.29 20.46
N ASP A 86 -8.49 -9.77 20.25
CA ASP A 86 -8.15 -8.64 19.39
C ASP A 86 -7.22 -9.09 18.22
N PRO A 87 -7.77 -9.76 17.20
CA PRO A 87 -6.99 -10.22 16.06
C PRO A 87 -6.31 -9.07 15.33
N VAL A 88 -5.36 -9.40 14.45
CA VAL A 88 -4.74 -8.46 13.52
C VAL A 88 -5.45 -8.55 12.18
N VAL A 89 -5.88 -7.43 11.60
CA VAL A 89 -6.28 -7.34 10.20
C VAL A 89 -5.17 -6.65 9.40
N PHE A 90 -4.73 -7.29 8.32
CA PHE A 90 -3.73 -6.72 7.41
C PHE A 90 -4.39 -6.16 6.16
N ILE A 91 -4.10 -4.90 5.85
CA ILE A 91 -4.61 -4.20 4.67
C ILE A 91 -3.45 -4.01 3.69
N ALA A 92 -3.57 -4.66 2.54
CA ALA A 92 -2.56 -4.64 1.50
C ALA A 92 -2.49 -3.30 0.75
N GLY A 93 -1.39 -3.08 0.05
CA GLY A 93 -1.06 -1.86 -0.67
C GLY A 93 -1.57 -1.80 -2.11
N GLY A 94 -0.85 -1.08 -2.94
CA GLY A 94 -1.12 -0.85 -4.35
C GLY A 94 -1.59 0.57 -4.65
N PRO A 95 -2.90 0.90 -4.72
CA PRO A 95 -4.09 0.05 -4.53
C PRO A 95 -4.18 -1.11 -5.51
N GLY A 96 -4.89 -2.17 -5.12
CA GLY A 96 -5.17 -3.29 -6.02
C GLY A 96 -4.48 -4.61 -5.64
N GLN A 97 -3.64 -4.68 -4.58
CA GLN A 97 -3.08 -5.94 -4.11
C GLN A 97 -4.11 -6.78 -3.36
N SER A 98 -4.10 -8.09 -3.61
CA SER A 98 -4.85 -9.07 -2.84
C SER A 98 -4.13 -9.38 -1.52
N ALA A 99 -4.76 -9.16 -0.39
CA ALA A 99 -4.20 -9.52 0.91
C ALA A 99 -4.04 -11.04 1.06
N ILE A 100 -4.98 -11.82 0.52
CA ILE A 100 -4.93 -13.29 0.56
C ILE A 100 -3.78 -13.84 -0.29
N SER A 101 -3.47 -13.22 -1.42
CA SER A 101 -2.33 -13.63 -2.24
C SER A 101 -0.98 -13.39 -1.55
N LEU A 102 -0.94 -12.48 -0.57
CA LEU A 102 0.23 -12.18 0.26
C LEU A 102 0.27 -12.99 1.56
N ALA A 103 -0.56 -14.02 1.71
CA ALA A 103 -0.67 -14.79 2.96
C ALA A 103 0.67 -15.38 3.41
N GLY A 104 1.48 -15.93 2.48
CA GLY A 104 2.81 -16.46 2.78
C GLY A 104 3.74 -15.41 3.40
N PRO A 105 4.09 -14.32 2.71
CA PRO A 105 4.89 -13.22 3.27
C PRO A 105 4.31 -12.63 4.55
N ILE A 106 2.99 -12.46 4.64
CA ILE A 106 2.34 -11.91 5.84
C ILE A 106 2.45 -12.89 7.02
N SER A 107 2.29 -14.20 6.80
CA SER A 107 2.44 -15.20 7.87
C SER A 107 3.86 -15.20 8.44
N GLN A 108 4.88 -15.04 7.59
CA GLN A 108 6.27 -14.90 8.02
C GLN A 108 6.51 -13.59 8.77
N LEU A 109 5.96 -12.48 8.28
CA LEU A 109 6.06 -11.18 8.91
C LEU A 109 5.42 -11.18 10.31
N MET A 110 4.21 -11.75 10.44
CA MET A 110 3.37 -11.77 11.63
C MET A 110 3.54 -13.06 12.48
N THR A 111 4.68 -13.75 12.37
CA THR A 111 4.92 -15.02 13.07
C THR A 111 4.73 -14.90 14.61
N ARG A 112 5.10 -13.75 15.19
CA ARG A 112 4.97 -13.52 16.64
C ARG A 112 3.53 -13.26 17.05
N GLU A 113 2.81 -12.46 16.27
CA GLU A 113 1.39 -12.17 16.46
C GLU A 113 0.57 -13.46 16.36
N LEU A 114 0.88 -14.31 15.37
CA LEU A 114 0.27 -15.63 15.18
C LEU A 114 0.45 -16.60 16.34
N ASN A 115 1.38 -16.37 17.24
CA ASN A 115 1.44 -17.17 18.46
C ASN A 115 0.17 -17.03 19.30
N ARG A 116 -0.47 -15.84 19.33
CA ARG A 116 -1.56 -15.54 20.28
C ARG A 116 -2.79 -14.90 19.63
N ARG A 117 -2.68 -14.34 18.41
CA ARG A 117 -3.75 -13.63 17.70
C ARG A 117 -3.98 -14.23 16.32
N ASP A 118 -5.23 -14.34 15.94
CA ASP A 118 -5.57 -14.63 14.55
C ASP A 118 -5.12 -13.45 13.67
N VAL A 119 -4.63 -13.74 12.45
CA VAL A 119 -4.36 -12.72 11.41
C VAL A 119 -5.41 -12.86 10.32
N ILE A 120 -6.11 -11.77 10.07
CA ILE A 120 -7.24 -11.71 9.13
C ILE A 120 -6.80 -11.03 7.85
N LEU A 121 -7.03 -11.70 6.73
CA LEU A 121 -6.75 -11.22 5.39
C LEU A 121 -8.08 -11.09 4.65
N VAL A 122 -8.34 -9.92 4.11
CA VAL A 122 -9.55 -9.65 3.32
C VAL A 122 -9.13 -9.14 1.95
N ASP A 123 -9.51 -9.86 0.91
CA ASP A 123 -9.43 -9.29 -0.42
C ASP A 123 -10.45 -8.15 -0.52
N GLN A 124 -9.98 -6.92 -0.64
CA GLN A 124 -10.86 -5.78 -0.84
C GLN A 124 -11.63 -5.95 -2.16
N ARG A 125 -12.82 -5.33 -2.26
CA ARG A 125 -13.56 -5.30 -3.52
C ARG A 125 -12.66 -4.88 -4.69
N GLY A 126 -12.70 -5.60 -5.78
CA GLY A 126 -11.86 -5.39 -6.96
C GLY A 126 -10.53 -6.14 -6.93
N THR A 127 -10.16 -6.79 -5.81
CA THR A 127 -8.88 -7.52 -5.68
C THR A 127 -9.08 -9.02 -5.51
N GLY A 128 -8.03 -9.80 -5.74
CA GLY A 128 -8.01 -11.23 -5.51
C GLY A 128 -9.15 -11.97 -6.18
N GLN A 129 -10.05 -12.52 -5.37
CA GLN A 129 -11.31 -13.14 -5.84
C GLN A 129 -12.56 -12.30 -5.49
N SER A 130 -12.38 -11.15 -4.82
CA SER A 130 -13.47 -10.28 -4.40
C SER A 130 -13.92 -9.34 -5.52
N ALA A 131 -14.76 -9.81 -6.44
CA ALA A 131 -15.20 -9.09 -7.65
C ALA A 131 -14.01 -8.49 -8.43
N PRO A 132 -13.07 -9.31 -8.91
CA PRO A 132 -11.76 -8.87 -9.41
C PRO A 132 -11.87 -7.94 -10.62
N LEU A 133 -11.17 -6.82 -10.57
CA LEU A 133 -11.02 -5.87 -11.66
C LEU A 133 -9.61 -6.00 -12.28
N ARG A 134 -9.31 -7.15 -12.86
CA ARG A 134 -8.03 -7.43 -13.52
C ARG A 134 -8.07 -7.02 -14.99
N CYS A 135 -6.96 -6.45 -15.45
CA CYS A 135 -6.63 -6.37 -16.85
C CYS A 135 -5.67 -7.55 -17.15
N ASP A 136 -5.82 -8.20 -18.29
CA ASP A 136 -4.96 -9.36 -18.64
C ASP A 136 -3.62 -8.81 -19.17
N ASP A 137 -2.96 -8.00 -18.36
CA ASP A 137 -1.75 -7.24 -18.69
C ASP A 137 -0.49 -8.12 -18.48
N ASP A 138 -0.61 -9.22 -17.71
CA ASP A 138 0.47 -10.11 -17.33
C ASP A 138 0.76 -11.13 -18.44
N GLN A 139 0.98 -10.68 -19.68
CA GLN A 139 1.44 -11.56 -20.73
C GLN A 139 2.96 -11.59 -20.75
N PRO A 140 3.60 -12.72 -20.34
CA PRO A 140 5.07 -12.83 -20.31
C PRO A 140 5.74 -12.76 -21.70
N THR A 141 4.96 -12.67 -22.75
CA THR A 141 5.40 -12.65 -24.16
C THR A 141 5.44 -11.25 -24.78
N ARG A 142 5.12 -10.18 -24.01
CA ARG A 142 5.25 -8.82 -24.55
C ARG A 142 6.72 -8.47 -24.79
N THR A 143 7.00 -7.83 -25.92
CA THR A 143 8.32 -7.25 -26.19
C THR A 143 8.64 -6.12 -25.19
N LEU A 144 9.92 -5.82 -25.03
CA LEU A 144 10.36 -4.66 -24.22
C LEU A 144 9.77 -3.36 -24.74
N ALA A 145 9.69 -3.21 -26.07
CA ALA A 145 9.08 -2.05 -26.69
C ALA A 145 7.61 -1.89 -26.32
N GLU A 146 6.82 -2.97 -26.35
CA GLU A 146 5.39 -2.94 -25.98
C GLU A 146 5.18 -2.74 -24.50
N THR A 147 6.04 -3.33 -23.65
CA THR A 147 5.93 -3.20 -22.20
C THR A 147 6.23 -1.79 -21.71
N MET A 148 7.12 -1.07 -22.41
CA MET A 148 7.57 0.25 -22.01
C MET A 148 6.97 1.38 -22.86
N ASP A 149 6.08 1.06 -23.84
CA ASP A 149 5.41 2.07 -24.69
C ASP A 149 4.23 2.72 -23.94
N PRO A 150 4.31 4.02 -23.54
CA PRO A 150 3.20 4.69 -22.85
C PRO A 150 1.91 4.75 -23.69
N ALA A 151 2.00 4.84 -25.03
CA ALA A 151 0.83 4.85 -25.91
C ALA A 151 0.20 3.45 -26.00
N GLY A 152 1.01 2.39 -25.98
CA GLY A 152 0.55 1.01 -25.88
C GLY A 152 -0.17 0.75 -24.57
N GLU A 153 0.39 1.21 -23.46
CA GLU A 153 -0.24 1.11 -22.14
C GLU A 153 -1.61 1.79 -22.09
N GLN A 154 -1.75 2.99 -22.67
CA GLN A 154 -3.05 3.67 -22.77
C GLN A 154 -4.10 2.87 -23.54
N ARG A 155 -3.73 2.27 -24.68
CA ARG A 155 -4.66 1.42 -25.45
C ARG A 155 -5.11 0.20 -24.65
N VAL A 156 -4.18 -0.44 -23.91
CA VAL A 156 -4.49 -1.57 -23.03
C VAL A 156 -5.46 -1.17 -21.92
N LEU A 157 -5.21 -0.03 -21.27
CA LEU A 157 -6.09 0.49 -20.21
C LEU A 157 -7.50 0.84 -20.71
N GLN A 158 -7.61 1.43 -21.90
CA GLN A 158 -8.91 1.72 -22.52
C GLN A 158 -9.69 0.44 -22.84
N ALA A 159 -9.03 -0.55 -23.45
CA ALA A 159 -9.64 -1.85 -23.74
C ALA A 159 -10.04 -2.58 -22.46
N CYS A 160 -9.18 -2.54 -21.43
CA CYS A 160 -9.48 -3.11 -20.13
C CYS A 160 -10.71 -2.45 -19.50
N ARG A 161 -10.77 -1.12 -19.42
CA ARG A 161 -11.94 -0.40 -18.90
C ARG A 161 -13.23 -0.85 -19.59
N ALA A 162 -13.23 -0.88 -20.94
CA ALA A 162 -14.39 -1.29 -21.72
C ALA A 162 -14.85 -2.73 -21.42
N ARG A 163 -13.89 -3.64 -21.13
CA ARG A 163 -14.18 -5.02 -20.72
C ARG A 163 -14.74 -5.06 -19.31
N LEU A 164 -14.11 -4.36 -18.36
CA LEU A 164 -14.53 -4.35 -16.96
C LEU A 164 -15.95 -3.80 -16.78
N GLN A 165 -16.34 -2.78 -17.54
CA GLN A 165 -17.69 -2.21 -17.52
C GLN A 165 -18.77 -3.18 -17.96
N LYS A 166 -18.43 -4.29 -18.66
CA LYS A 166 -19.37 -5.33 -19.07
C LYS A 166 -19.56 -6.45 -18.03
N LEU A 167 -18.77 -6.46 -16.97
CA LEU A 167 -18.89 -7.43 -15.89
C LEU A 167 -20.23 -7.25 -15.16
N PRO A 168 -20.81 -8.32 -14.56
CA PRO A 168 -22.04 -8.20 -13.76
C PRO A 168 -21.93 -7.15 -12.63
N TYR A 169 -20.71 -6.93 -12.14
CA TYR A 169 -20.36 -5.94 -11.13
C TYR A 169 -19.55 -4.76 -11.74
N GLY A 170 -19.75 -4.44 -13.00
CA GLY A 170 -18.93 -3.51 -13.80
C GLY A 170 -19.19 -2.02 -13.53
N ASP A 171 -19.93 -1.65 -12.50
CA ASP A 171 -20.02 -0.25 -12.06
C ASP A 171 -18.75 0.15 -11.30
N LEU A 172 -17.72 0.59 -12.05
CA LEU A 172 -16.40 0.94 -11.53
C LEU A 172 -16.42 2.07 -10.50
N ARG A 173 -17.51 2.84 -10.38
CA ARG A 173 -17.68 3.89 -9.38
C ARG A 173 -17.79 3.35 -7.96
N GLN A 174 -18.09 2.07 -7.80
CA GLN A 174 -18.31 1.42 -6.51
C GLN A 174 -17.03 0.87 -5.88
N PHE A 175 -15.86 1.08 -6.50
CA PHE A 175 -14.58 0.55 -6.03
C PHE A 175 -13.70 1.66 -5.43
N THR A 176 -14.21 2.33 -4.39
CA THR A 176 -13.50 3.38 -3.66
C THR A 176 -13.07 2.92 -2.28
N THR A 177 -12.05 3.56 -1.72
CA THR A 177 -11.55 3.27 -0.35
C THR A 177 -12.65 3.38 0.72
N PRO A 178 -13.52 4.42 0.75
CA PRO A 178 -14.57 4.49 1.77
C PRO A 178 -15.54 3.31 1.74
N ILE A 179 -15.93 2.83 0.55
CA ILE A 179 -16.83 1.69 0.44
C ILE A 179 -16.11 0.40 0.87
N ALA A 180 -14.85 0.22 0.47
CA ALA A 180 -14.04 -0.94 0.87
C ALA A 180 -13.86 -1.01 2.40
N MET A 181 -13.77 0.12 3.10
CA MET A 181 -13.64 0.13 4.56
C MET A 181 -14.98 -0.15 5.27
N ALA A 182 -16.10 0.22 4.68
CA ALA A 182 -17.41 -0.21 5.17
C ALA A 182 -17.61 -1.74 4.99
N ASP A 183 -17.07 -2.32 3.92
CA ASP A 183 -17.03 -3.78 3.75
C ASP A 183 -16.15 -4.45 4.81
N LEU A 184 -14.99 -3.87 5.08
CA LEU A 184 -14.06 -4.40 6.08
C LEU A 184 -14.70 -4.45 7.47
N ASP A 185 -15.48 -3.42 7.87
CA ASP A 185 -16.22 -3.44 9.14
C ASP A 185 -17.35 -4.48 9.14
N ALA A 186 -18.00 -4.71 8.00
CA ALA A 186 -18.98 -5.78 7.89
C ALA A 186 -18.34 -7.18 8.06
N VAL A 187 -17.12 -7.40 7.55
CA VAL A 187 -16.34 -8.62 7.81
C VAL A 187 -16.03 -8.75 9.30
N ARG A 188 -15.57 -7.68 9.96
CA ARG A 188 -15.35 -7.66 11.41
C ARG A 188 -16.59 -8.11 12.19
N GLN A 189 -17.74 -7.53 11.85
CA GLN A 189 -19.03 -7.86 12.49
C GLN A 189 -19.40 -9.31 12.26
N ALA A 190 -19.29 -9.81 11.02
CA ALA A 190 -19.61 -11.18 10.65
C ALA A 190 -18.68 -12.22 11.33
N LEU A 191 -17.45 -11.83 11.66
CA LEU A 191 -16.52 -12.64 12.46
C LEU A 191 -16.76 -12.53 13.98
N GLY A 192 -17.68 -11.67 14.44
CA GLY A 192 -17.94 -11.46 15.87
C GLY A 192 -16.82 -10.73 16.61
N VAL A 193 -15.93 -10.03 15.89
CA VAL A 193 -14.78 -9.32 16.47
C VAL A 193 -15.21 -7.96 17.00
N ALA A 194 -15.01 -7.68 18.29
CA ALA A 194 -15.38 -6.40 18.89
C ALA A 194 -14.46 -5.26 18.43
N ARG A 195 -13.16 -5.46 18.50
CA ARG A 195 -12.10 -4.56 18.04
C ARG A 195 -10.93 -5.40 17.51
N TRP A 196 -10.19 -4.86 16.58
CA TRP A 196 -8.97 -5.48 16.06
C TRP A 196 -7.80 -4.52 15.99
N ASN A 197 -6.61 -5.08 15.82
CA ASN A 197 -5.42 -4.32 15.50
C ASN A 197 -5.34 -4.18 13.99
N VAL A 198 -5.15 -2.96 13.49
CA VAL A 198 -5.12 -2.68 12.05
C VAL A 198 -3.68 -2.46 11.63
N VAL A 199 -3.21 -3.24 10.66
CA VAL A 199 -1.88 -3.08 10.05
C VAL A 199 -2.08 -2.75 8.58
N GLY A 200 -1.63 -1.58 8.15
CA GLY A 200 -1.69 -1.13 6.77
C GLY A 200 -0.30 -0.91 6.18
N ALA A 201 -0.08 -1.32 4.94
CA ALA A 201 1.16 -1.08 4.21
C ALA A 201 0.89 -0.28 2.94
N SER A 202 1.69 0.79 2.69
CA SER A 202 1.56 1.62 1.48
C SER A 202 0.14 2.20 1.33
N TYR A 203 -0.55 2.02 0.20
CA TYR A 203 -1.98 2.38 0.07
C TYR A 203 -2.84 1.80 1.21
N GLY A 204 -2.49 0.64 1.76
CA GLY A 204 -3.20 0.06 2.92
C GLY A 204 -3.20 0.98 4.14
N THR A 205 -2.27 1.92 4.25
CA THR A 205 -2.26 2.94 5.31
C THR A 205 -3.35 4.00 5.11
N ARG A 206 -3.64 4.40 3.85
CA ARG A 206 -4.79 5.25 3.50
C ARG A 206 -6.10 4.56 3.90
N ALA A 207 -6.22 3.30 3.53
CA ALA A 207 -7.39 2.48 3.87
C ALA A 207 -7.55 2.33 5.40
N ALA A 208 -6.46 2.11 6.13
CA ALA A 208 -6.46 2.05 7.60
C ALA A 208 -6.88 3.38 8.25
N LEU A 209 -6.39 4.51 7.75
CA LEU A 209 -6.80 5.84 8.22
C LEU A 209 -8.28 6.11 7.93
N GLU A 210 -8.77 5.71 6.76
CA GLU A 210 -10.19 5.81 6.42
C GLU A 210 -11.05 4.89 7.29
N TYR A 211 -10.58 3.68 7.59
CA TYR A 211 -11.23 2.78 8.52
C TYR A 211 -11.35 3.41 9.92
N GLN A 212 -10.25 3.99 10.44
CA GLN A 212 -10.28 4.71 11.72
C GLN A 212 -11.25 5.89 11.68
N ARG A 213 -11.32 6.63 10.57
CA ARG A 213 -12.25 7.75 10.42
C ARG A 213 -13.71 7.29 10.52
N GLN A 214 -14.06 6.17 9.87
CA GLN A 214 -15.44 5.65 9.88
C GLN A 214 -15.76 4.91 11.19
N PHE A 215 -14.82 4.11 11.70
CA PHE A 215 -15.06 3.17 12.80
C PHE A 215 -14.03 3.30 13.95
N PRO A 216 -13.82 4.50 14.51
CA PRO A 216 -12.74 4.75 15.46
C PRO A 216 -12.83 3.90 16.75
N ALA A 217 -14.04 3.49 17.16
CA ALA A 217 -14.26 2.63 18.31
C ALA A 217 -13.90 1.13 18.05
N ARG A 218 -13.62 0.76 16.79
CA ARG A 218 -13.32 -0.61 16.39
C ARG A 218 -11.82 -0.89 16.24
N VAL A 219 -11.01 0.14 16.33
CA VAL A 219 -9.55 0.03 16.33
C VAL A 219 -9.05 -0.09 17.77
N ARG A 220 -8.24 -1.13 18.04
CA ARG A 220 -7.50 -1.25 19.28
C ARG A 220 -6.13 -0.60 19.16
N ARG A 221 -5.39 -0.91 18.11
CA ARG A 221 -4.11 -0.28 17.74
C ARG A 221 -3.97 -0.27 16.23
N MET A 222 -3.12 0.63 15.76
CA MET A 222 -2.86 0.77 14.33
C MET A 222 -1.36 0.84 14.07
N VAL A 223 -0.90 0.12 13.03
CA VAL A 223 0.47 0.20 12.51
C VAL A 223 0.38 0.59 11.04
N LEU A 224 1.08 1.64 10.66
CA LEU A 224 1.07 2.21 9.31
C LEU A 224 2.50 2.21 8.78
N ASP A 225 2.80 1.38 7.79
CA ASP A 225 4.12 1.23 7.18
C ASP A 225 4.14 1.79 5.75
N GLY A 226 4.97 2.81 5.50
CA GLY A 226 5.00 3.52 4.23
C GLY A 226 3.72 4.34 4.01
N VAL A 227 3.56 5.43 4.76
CA VAL A 227 2.29 6.14 4.94
C VAL A 227 1.88 6.96 3.72
N ALA A 228 0.75 6.59 3.11
CA ALA A 228 0.13 7.25 1.95
C ALA A 228 -1.24 7.82 2.31
N PRO A 229 -1.35 9.00 2.96
CA PRO A 229 -2.64 9.56 3.35
C PRO A 229 -3.51 9.95 2.15
N ALA A 230 -4.81 10.13 2.37
CA ALA A 230 -5.75 10.48 1.31
C ALA A 230 -5.46 11.85 0.66
N ASP A 231 -4.78 12.76 1.36
CA ASP A 231 -4.37 14.06 0.85
C ASP A 231 -3.06 14.02 0.02
N MET A 232 -2.32 12.91 0.06
CA MET A 232 -1.25 12.62 -0.87
C MET A 232 -1.85 12.30 -2.24
N VAL A 233 -1.44 13.03 -3.28
CA VAL A 233 -1.97 12.86 -4.65
C VAL A 233 -1.09 11.89 -5.42
N LEU A 234 -1.55 10.64 -5.59
CA LEU A 234 -0.86 9.61 -6.35
C LEU A 234 -1.09 9.77 -7.88
N PRO A 235 -0.07 9.64 -8.74
CA PRO A 235 1.36 9.43 -8.46
C PRO A 235 2.18 10.75 -8.47
N GLN A 236 1.56 11.92 -8.25
CA GLN A 236 2.19 13.24 -8.45
C GLN A 236 3.49 13.42 -7.63
N SER A 237 3.56 12.84 -6.43
CA SER A 237 4.75 12.91 -5.57
C SER A 237 5.85 11.90 -5.91
N PHE A 238 5.60 10.94 -6.81
CA PHE A 238 6.56 9.87 -7.07
C PHE A 238 7.84 10.36 -7.74
N ALA A 239 7.75 11.33 -8.64
CA ALA A 239 8.92 11.84 -9.35
C ALA A 239 9.92 12.53 -8.39
N THR A 240 9.42 13.31 -7.43
CA THR A 240 10.26 13.99 -6.43
C THR A 240 10.82 13.02 -5.40
N GLY A 241 10.03 12.04 -4.94
CA GLY A 241 10.49 10.98 -4.06
C GLY A 241 11.55 10.09 -4.72
N ALA A 242 11.34 9.72 -5.98
CA ALA A 242 12.31 8.94 -6.76
C ALA A 242 13.62 9.71 -6.98
N GLN A 243 13.54 11.03 -7.26
CA GLN A 243 14.73 11.87 -7.38
C GLN A 243 15.53 11.87 -6.08
N ALA A 244 14.89 12.12 -4.95
CA ALA A 244 15.55 12.11 -3.65
C ALA A 244 16.19 10.75 -3.33
N ALA A 245 15.53 9.65 -3.63
CA ALA A 245 16.06 8.30 -3.42
C ALA A 245 17.26 8.01 -4.35
N LEU A 246 17.21 8.43 -5.62
CA LEU A 246 18.30 8.26 -6.57
C LEU A 246 19.51 9.10 -6.19
N GLU A 247 19.30 10.37 -5.78
CA GLU A 247 20.36 11.24 -5.28
C GLU A 247 21.05 10.62 -4.07
N ALA A 248 20.28 10.05 -3.14
CA ALA A 248 20.83 9.34 -1.98
C ALA A 248 21.74 8.15 -2.40
N VAL A 249 21.41 7.42 -3.48
CA VAL A 249 22.27 6.35 -4.01
C VAL A 249 23.61 6.90 -4.47
N PHE A 250 23.61 8.03 -5.18
CA PHE A 250 24.86 8.64 -5.68
C PHE A 250 25.68 9.29 -4.56
N ASP A 251 25.02 9.94 -3.60
CA ASP A 251 25.69 10.56 -2.44
C ASP A 251 26.38 9.51 -1.57
N ASP A 252 25.71 8.39 -1.30
CA ASP A 252 26.30 7.32 -0.52
C ASP A 252 27.44 6.63 -1.28
N CYS A 253 27.30 6.47 -2.60
CA CYS A 253 28.40 5.96 -3.42
C CYS A 253 29.62 6.90 -3.38
N ALA A 254 29.40 8.20 -3.39
CA ALA A 254 30.47 9.19 -3.29
C ALA A 254 31.17 9.19 -1.92
N GLN A 255 30.45 8.81 -0.86
CA GLN A 255 30.98 8.73 0.52
C GLN A 255 31.66 7.39 0.84
N ASP A 256 31.23 6.30 0.19
CA ASP A 256 31.85 4.97 0.36
C ASP A 256 33.12 4.86 -0.48
N ALA A 257 34.27 4.57 0.16
CA ALA A 257 35.58 4.54 -0.51
C ALA A 257 35.64 3.53 -1.67
N ASN A 258 35.03 2.36 -1.52
CA ASN A 258 35.06 1.30 -2.55
C ASN A 258 34.13 1.65 -3.73
N CYS A 259 32.93 2.16 -3.42
CA CYS A 259 31.99 2.60 -4.45
C CYS A 259 32.58 3.80 -5.22
N HIS A 260 33.11 4.82 -4.54
CA HIS A 260 33.71 5.99 -5.18
C HIS A 260 34.90 5.60 -6.07
N ALA A 261 35.78 4.72 -5.58
CA ALA A 261 36.91 4.23 -6.39
C ALA A 261 36.47 3.50 -7.65
N THR A 262 35.35 2.76 -7.58
CA THR A 262 34.84 1.97 -8.70
C THR A 262 33.96 2.80 -9.65
N TYR A 263 33.16 3.72 -9.11
CA TYR A 263 32.17 4.55 -9.84
C TYR A 263 32.35 6.05 -9.58
N PRO A 264 33.51 6.65 -9.83
CA PRO A 264 33.80 8.04 -9.43
C PRO A 264 32.89 9.07 -10.11
N ASN A 265 32.30 8.69 -11.24
CA ASN A 265 31.49 9.58 -12.09
C ASN A 265 30.03 9.13 -12.23
N ALA A 266 29.50 8.30 -11.31
CA ALA A 266 28.15 7.69 -11.45
C ALA A 266 27.06 8.73 -11.74
N ARG A 267 27.01 9.84 -11.01
CA ARG A 267 26.04 10.92 -11.23
C ARG A 267 26.21 11.61 -12.60
N ALA A 268 27.45 11.91 -12.98
CA ALA A 268 27.73 12.50 -14.30
C ALA A 268 27.37 11.55 -15.45
N GLN A 269 27.63 10.25 -15.30
CA GLN A 269 27.25 9.22 -16.27
C GLN A 269 25.72 9.11 -16.39
N TRP A 270 25.00 9.21 -15.28
CA TRP A 270 23.53 9.27 -15.29
C TRP A 270 23.00 10.48 -16.07
N GLN A 271 23.53 11.68 -15.80
CA GLN A 271 23.12 12.89 -16.52
C GLN A 271 23.47 12.84 -18.01
N ALA A 272 24.63 12.28 -18.36
CA ALA A 272 25.03 12.08 -19.76
C ALA A 272 24.10 11.07 -20.47
N LEU A 273 23.69 10.00 -19.77
CA LEU A 273 22.74 9.02 -20.28
C LEU A 273 21.40 9.69 -20.56
N LEU A 274 20.84 10.46 -19.62
CA LEU A 274 19.60 11.23 -19.82
C LEU A 274 19.69 12.20 -20.99
N GLY A 275 20.81 12.90 -21.15
CA GLY A 275 21.06 13.83 -22.25
C GLY A 275 21.19 13.15 -23.63
N SER A 276 21.49 11.83 -23.66
CA SER A 276 21.61 11.05 -24.90
C SER A 276 20.27 10.49 -25.43
N LEU A 277 19.19 10.68 -24.69
CA LEU A 277 17.88 10.14 -25.06
C LEU A 277 17.04 11.14 -25.91
N PRO A 278 16.20 10.65 -26.83
CA PRO A 278 15.95 9.24 -27.14
C PRO A 278 17.07 8.60 -27.99
N ARG A 279 17.34 7.30 -27.77
CA ARG A 279 18.34 6.56 -28.56
C ARG A 279 17.89 5.13 -28.86
N LYS A 280 18.33 4.59 -30.02
CA LYS A 280 18.10 3.19 -30.36
C LYS A 280 19.05 2.29 -29.56
N VAL A 281 18.49 1.25 -28.92
CA VAL A 281 19.22 0.27 -28.13
C VAL A 281 18.83 -1.14 -28.54
N THR A 282 19.76 -2.08 -28.42
CA THR A 282 19.51 -3.52 -28.56
C THR A 282 19.85 -4.19 -27.25
N VAL A 283 18.90 -4.94 -26.68
CA VAL A 283 19.03 -5.56 -25.36
C VAL A 283 18.48 -6.98 -25.43
N ALA A 284 19.16 -7.95 -24.80
CA ALA A 284 18.58 -9.27 -24.60
C ALA A 284 17.41 -9.17 -23.60
N HIS A 285 16.22 -9.64 -23.99
CA HIS A 285 15.05 -9.64 -23.13
C HIS A 285 15.33 -10.50 -21.89
N PRO A 286 15.17 -9.99 -20.65
CA PRO A 286 15.67 -10.65 -19.44
C PRO A 286 15.01 -12.02 -19.14
N PHE A 287 13.81 -12.28 -19.69
CA PHE A 287 13.10 -13.56 -19.48
C PHE A 287 13.16 -14.52 -20.66
N THR A 288 13.27 -14.01 -21.90
CA THR A 288 13.30 -14.86 -23.11
C THR A 288 14.69 -15.04 -23.66
N GLY A 289 15.65 -14.17 -23.29
CA GLY A 289 17.00 -14.14 -23.84
C GLY A 289 17.08 -13.66 -25.30
N GLN A 290 15.95 -13.34 -25.94
CA GLN A 290 15.93 -12.87 -27.32
C GLN A 290 16.41 -11.43 -27.43
N PRO A 291 17.24 -11.08 -28.42
CA PRO A 291 17.66 -9.72 -28.65
C PRO A 291 16.48 -8.88 -29.20
N GLU A 292 16.20 -7.77 -28.56
CA GLU A 292 15.18 -6.82 -28.98
C GLU A 292 15.77 -5.44 -29.22
N THR A 293 15.34 -4.80 -30.30
CA THR A 293 15.78 -3.44 -30.66
C THR A 293 14.62 -2.47 -30.58
N PHE A 294 14.78 -1.42 -29.76
CA PHE A 294 13.76 -0.39 -29.58
C PHE A 294 14.39 0.98 -29.35
N THR A 295 13.56 2.03 -29.36
CA THR A 295 14.00 3.39 -29.01
C THR A 295 13.74 3.63 -27.54
N LEU A 296 14.81 3.69 -26.75
CA LEU A 296 14.77 4.03 -25.32
C LEU A 296 14.49 5.52 -25.17
N SER A 297 13.39 5.87 -24.52
CA SER A 297 13.02 7.23 -24.17
C SER A 297 13.38 7.56 -22.73
N ARG A 298 13.32 8.85 -22.34
CA ARG A 298 13.52 9.28 -20.95
C ARG A 298 12.47 8.66 -20.00
N ALA A 299 11.20 8.58 -20.43
CA ALA A 299 10.14 7.95 -19.66
C ALA A 299 10.41 6.45 -19.40
N MET A 300 10.85 5.72 -20.44
CA MET A 300 11.25 4.31 -20.31
C MET A 300 12.42 4.14 -19.33
N LEU A 301 13.46 4.99 -19.43
CA LEU A 301 14.59 4.95 -18.51
C LEU A 301 14.14 5.21 -17.06
N ALA A 302 13.31 6.21 -16.83
CA ALA A 302 12.74 6.52 -15.53
C ALA A 302 11.90 5.34 -14.96
N SER A 303 11.12 4.67 -15.81
CA SER A 303 10.33 3.47 -15.43
C SER A 303 11.22 2.29 -15.03
N LEU A 304 12.43 2.16 -15.59
CA LEU A 304 13.37 1.10 -15.22
C LEU A 304 14.13 1.40 -13.92
N VAL A 305 14.35 2.69 -13.60
CA VAL A 305 15.12 3.10 -12.41
C VAL A 305 14.25 3.21 -11.16
N LEU A 306 12.98 3.59 -11.29
CA LEU A 306 12.08 3.77 -10.14
C LEU A 306 11.89 2.50 -9.29
N PRO A 307 11.57 1.30 -9.86
CA PRO A 307 11.31 0.11 -9.05
C PRO A 307 12.50 -0.33 -8.17
N PRO A 308 13.76 -0.33 -8.64
CA PRO A 308 14.90 -0.63 -7.78
C PRO A 308 15.03 0.28 -6.55
N LEU A 309 14.60 1.53 -6.64
CA LEU A 309 14.70 2.49 -5.53
C LEU A 309 13.79 2.16 -4.33
N TYR A 310 12.78 1.29 -4.52
CA TYR A 310 11.90 0.86 -3.41
C TYR A 310 12.65 0.12 -2.31
N ALA A 311 13.76 -0.56 -2.65
CA ALA A 311 14.56 -1.28 -1.66
C ALA A 311 16.05 -0.93 -1.82
N PRO A 312 16.73 -0.48 -0.74
CA PRO A 312 18.16 -0.11 -0.80
C PRO A 312 19.05 -1.24 -1.34
N LEU A 313 18.68 -2.50 -1.12
CA LEU A 313 19.43 -3.65 -1.66
C LEU A 313 19.43 -3.68 -3.20
N THR A 314 18.29 -3.44 -3.84
CA THR A 314 18.21 -3.36 -5.30
C THR A 314 18.79 -2.05 -5.83
N ALA A 315 18.59 -0.95 -5.10
CA ALA A 315 19.15 0.35 -5.43
C ALA A 315 20.69 0.35 -5.43
N SER A 316 21.32 -0.49 -4.59
CA SER A 316 22.79 -0.62 -4.52
C SER A 316 23.43 -1.11 -5.82
N ALA A 317 22.65 -1.69 -6.73
CA ALA A 317 23.13 -2.12 -8.06
C ALA A 317 23.05 -1.00 -9.12
N LEU A 318 22.39 0.13 -8.84
CA LEU A 318 22.22 1.21 -9.81
C LEU A 318 23.55 1.83 -10.28
N PRO A 319 24.58 2.06 -9.43
CA PRO A 319 25.86 2.60 -9.91
C PRO A 319 26.49 1.72 -10.99
N LEU A 320 26.48 0.37 -10.83
CA LEU A 320 26.95 -0.58 -11.84
C LEU A 320 26.12 -0.52 -13.12
N ALA A 321 24.76 -0.53 -12.97
CA ALA A 321 23.85 -0.52 -14.11
C ALA A 321 24.00 0.80 -14.93
N VAL A 322 24.17 1.94 -14.27
CA VAL A 322 24.42 3.23 -14.92
C VAL A 322 25.78 3.25 -15.64
N LEU A 323 26.84 2.73 -15.02
CA LEU A 323 28.15 2.60 -15.66
C LEU A 323 28.04 1.77 -16.93
N GLN A 324 27.39 0.60 -16.90
CA GLN A 324 27.25 -0.28 -18.06
C GLN A 324 26.39 0.39 -19.15
N ALA A 325 25.30 1.03 -18.79
CA ALA A 325 24.44 1.75 -19.74
C ALA A 325 25.18 2.93 -20.41
N SER A 326 26.05 3.65 -19.69
CA SER A 326 26.89 4.70 -20.26
C SER A 326 27.88 4.18 -21.31
N GLN A 327 28.24 2.90 -21.22
CA GLN A 327 29.07 2.16 -22.19
C GLN A 327 28.25 1.49 -23.31
N GLY A 328 26.95 1.72 -23.37
CA GLY A 328 26.03 1.16 -24.36
C GLY A 328 25.49 -0.24 -24.03
N ARG A 329 25.74 -0.77 -22.84
CA ARG A 329 25.24 -2.07 -22.36
C ARG A 329 24.07 -1.86 -21.40
N PHE A 330 22.85 -2.12 -21.84
CA PHE A 330 21.62 -1.83 -21.12
C PHE A 330 21.02 -3.03 -20.38
N GLU A 331 21.59 -4.23 -20.53
CA GLU A 331 21.06 -5.48 -19.96
C GLU A 331 20.90 -5.42 -18.45
N ALA A 332 21.88 -4.86 -17.74
CA ALA A 332 21.83 -4.76 -16.27
C ALA A 332 20.71 -3.80 -15.82
N LEU A 333 20.56 -2.68 -16.51
CA LEU A 333 19.53 -1.69 -16.16
C LEU A 333 18.11 -2.21 -16.43
N VAL A 334 17.91 -2.84 -17.61
CA VAL A 334 16.61 -3.45 -17.97
C VAL A 334 16.31 -4.65 -17.05
N GLY A 335 17.28 -5.51 -16.80
CA GLY A 335 17.12 -6.66 -15.90
C GLY A 335 16.80 -6.24 -14.47
N LEU A 336 17.46 -5.20 -13.96
CA LEU A 336 17.23 -4.68 -12.62
C LEU A 336 15.82 -4.06 -12.50
N GLY A 337 15.42 -3.22 -13.45
CA GLY A 337 14.10 -2.58 -13.44
C GLY A 337 12.97 -3.59 -13.58
N MET A 338 13.04 -4.50 -14.53
CA MET A 338 12.00 -5.53 -14.71
C MET A 338 11.99 -6.57 -13.58
N GLY A 339 13.16 -6.92 -13.03
CA GLY A 339 13.27 -7.85 -11.90
C GLY A 339 12.62 -7.27 -10.64
N ALA A 340 12.84 -6.01 -10.36
CA ALA A 340 12.24 -5.33 -9.22
C ALA A 340 10.70 -5.16 -9.34
N MET A 341 10.16 -5.17 -10.57
CA MET A 341 8.72 -5.20 -10.82
C MET A 341 8.06 -6.59 -10.68
N GLY A 342 8.76 -7.60 -10.20
CA GLY A 342 8.21 -8.93 -9.96
C GLY A 342 8.47 -9.94 -11.06
N GLY A 343 9.51 -9.75 -11.86
CA GLY A 343 10.03 -10.76 -12.79
C GLY A 343 9.04 -11.17 -13.89
N GLY A 344 8.32 -10.22 -14.49
CA GLY A 344 7.34 -10.49 -15.56
C GLY A 344 5.98 -11.00 -15.08
N ARG A 345 5.82 -11.24 -13.77
CA ARG A 345 4.52 -11.60 -13.17
C ARG A 345 3.75 -10.40 -12.66
N GLY A 346 4.28 -9.19 -12.84
CA GLY A 346 3.74 -7.96 -12.27
C GLY A 346 3.75 -7.96 -10.73
N LEU A 347 3.30 -6.87 -10.14
CA LEU A 347 3.10 -6.78 -8.67
C LEU A 347 1.82 -7.51 -8.22
N GLY A 348 1.14 -8.26 -9.11
CA GLY A 348 -0.14 -8.90 -8.83
C GLY A 348 -1.26 -7.89 -8.53
N LEU A 349 -1.15 -6.66 -9.04
CA LEU A 349 -2.16 -5.62 -8.86
C LEU A 349 -3.38 -5.88 -9.76
N ALA A 350 -4.55 -5.71 -9.20
CA ALA A 350 -5.78 -5.60 -9.98
C ALA A 350 -5.83 -4.19 -10.60
N THR A 351 -5.30 -4.05 -11.82
CA THR A 351 -5.14 -2.76 -12.53
C THR A 351 -6.43 -1.96 -12.61
N GLY A 352 -7.57 -2.62 -12.87
CA GLY A 352 -8.87 -1.95 -12.89
C GLY A 352 -9.29 -1.39 -11.53
N MET A 353 -8.98 -2.10 -10.43
CA MET A 353 -9.20 -1.57 -9.08
C MET A 353 -8.26 -0.40 -8.79
N HIS A 354 -6.98 -0.53 -9.18
CA HIS A 354 -6.00 0.55 -9.04
C HIS A 354 -6.50 1.85 -9.68
N PHE A 355 -6.91 1.80 -10.94
CA PHE A 355 -7.41 2.99 -11.63
C PHE A 355 -8.77 3.46 -11.10
N SER A 356 -9.65 2.59 -10.63
CA SER A 356 -10.92 3.00 -10.01
C SER A 356 -10.69 3.84 -8.76
N VAL A 357 -9.70 3.47 -7.92
CA VAL A 357 -9.30 4.25 -6.75
C VAL A 357 -8.63 5.55 -7.17
N ILE A 358 -7.53 5.48 -7.94
CA ILE A 358 -6.71 6.66 -8.27
C ILE A 358 -7.51 7.70 -9.06
N CYS A 359 -8.34 7.26 -10.02
CA CYS A 359 -9.14 8.17 -10.82
C CYS A 359 -10.24 8.88 -10.02
N ALA A 360 -10.75 8.24 -8.96
CA ALA A 360 -11.72 8.86 -8.07
C ALA A 360 -11.06 9.74 -6.99
N GLU A 361 -9.99 9.25 -6.38
CA GLU A 361 -9.43 9.80 -5.14
C GLU A 361 -8.29 10.81 -5.36
N ASP A 362 -7.46 10.62 -6.39
CA ASP A 362 -6.22 11.36 -6.56
C ASP A 362 -6.25 12.30 -7.79
N VAL A 363 -6.55 11.79 -8.98
CA VAL A 363 -6.45 12.55 -10.24
C VAL A 363 -7.26 13.84 -10.24
N PRO A 364 -8.47 13.94 -9.65
CA PRO A 364 -9.20 15.20 -9.58
C PRO A 364 -8.47 16.31 -8.81
N ARG A 365 -7.49 15.95 -7.98
CA ARG A 365 -6.70 16.86 -7.15
C ARG A 365 -5.30 17.13 -7.69
N MET A 366 -4.88 16.45 -8.76
CA MET A 366 -3.59 16.70 -9.41
C MET A 366 -3.51 18.13 -9.94
N LYS A 367 -2.41 18.80 -9.62
CA LYS A 367 -2.10 20.14 -10.15
C LYS A 367 -1.23 20.02 -11.39
N PRO A 368 -1.55 20.70 -12.51
CA PRO A 368 -0.69 20.72 -13.69
C PRO A 368 0.66 21.38 -13.41
N GLY A 369 1.73 20.89 -14.07
CA GLY A 369 3.05 21.56 -14.04
C GLY A 369 3.73 21.54 -12.68
N GLY A 370 3.54 20.49 -11.89
CA GLY A 370 4.17 20.34 -10.57
C GLY A 370 5.69 20.13 -10.64
N GLU A 371 6.31 19.98 -9.47
CA GLU A 371 7.78 19.81 -9.28
C GLU A 371 8.36 18.60 -10.02
N ALA A 372 7.51 17.66 -10.45
CA ALA A 372 7.91 16.50 -11.25
C ALA A 372 8.70 16.88 -12.52
N THR A 373 8.35 17.99 -13.18
CA THR A 373 9.03 18.46 -14.40
C THR A 373 10.47 18.91 -14.15
N LEU A 374 10.83 19.19 -12.90
CA LEU A 374 12.16 19.61 -12.49
C LEU A 374 13.06 18.41 -12.11
N THR A 375 12.52 17.20 -12.15
CA THR A 375 13.23 15.96 -11.81
C THR A 375 13.74 15.22 -13.05
N ASP A 376 14.68 14.31 -12.85
CA ASP A 376 15.14 13.40 -13.89
C ASP A 376 14.02 12.44 -14.35
N PHE A 377 13.08 12.15 -13.49
CA PHE A 377 11.92 11.29 -13.75
C PHE A 377 10.85 12.00 -14.59
N GLY A 378 10.74 13.33 -14.52
CA GLY A 378 9.73 14.08 -15.25
C GLY A 378 8.29 13.78 -14.84
N ASP A 379 7.34 14.26 -15.66
CA ASP A 379 5.90 14.16 -15.39
C ASP A 379 5.18 13.02 -16.13
N PHE A 380 5.93 12.05 -16.70
CA PHE A 380 5.34 11.03 -17.58
C PHE A 380 4.26 10.19 -16.89
N GLN A 381 4.45 9.84 -15.61
CA GLN A 381 3.46 9.10 -14.84
C GLN A 381 2.21 9.95 -14.60
N GLU A 382 2.37 11.22 -14.26
CA GLU A 382 1.24 12.14 -14.11
C GLU A 382 0.41 12.23 -15.40
N ARG A 383 1.07 12.38 -16.55
CA ARG A 383 0.38 12.40 -17.87
C ARG A 383 -0.34 11.10 -18.15
N LEU A 384 0.31 9.96 -17.92
CA LEU A 384 -0.27 8.64 -18.11
C LEU A 384 -1.57 8.48 -17.30
N TYR A 385 -1.53 8.84 -16.01
CA TYR A 385 -2.68 8.71 -15.13
C TYR A 385 -3.79 9.71 -15.46
N ARG A 386 -3.47 10.94 -15.81
CA ARG A 386 -4.47 11.92 -16.27
C ARG A 386 -5.20 11.42 -17.52
N GLU A 387 -4.45 10.86 -18.47
CA GLU A 387 -5.01 10.30 -19.69
C GLU A 387 -5.89 9.09 -19.42
N ALA A 388 -5.40 8.11 -18.66
CA ALA A 388 -6.16 6.91 -18.27
C ALA A 388 -7.45 7.27 -17.55
N CYS A 389 -7.40 8.28 -16.67
CA CYS A 389 -8.55 8.69 -15.85
C CYS A 389 -9.50 9.68 -16.56
N ARG A 390 -9.22 10.11 -17.77
CA ARG A 390 -10.10 11.05 -18.52
C ARG A 390 -11.53 10.51 -18.58
N ASP A 391 -11.69 9.27 -18.98
CA ASP A 391 -12.98 8.62 -19.17
C ASP A 391 -13.26 7.50 -18.16
N TRP A 392 -12.39 7.31 -17.14
CA TRP A 392 -12.61 6.29 -16.13
C TRP A 392 -13.76 6.70 -15.21
N PRO A 393 -14.77 5.82 -14.96
CA PRO A 393 -15.87 6.15 -14.08
C PRO A 393 -15.38 6.44 -12.65
N ARG A 394 -15.79 7.58 -12.09
CA ARG A 394 -15.33 8.05 -10.78
C ARG A 394 -16.42 7.89 -9.74
N GLY A 395 -16.11 7.22 -8.64
CA GLY A 395 -16.97 7.13 -7.46
C GLY A 395 -17.04 8.44 -6.70
N ALA A 396 -18.15 8.68 -6.03
CA ALA A 396 -18.31 9.82 -5.13
C ALA A 396 -17.55 9.58 -3.81
N LEU A 397 -16.93 10.63 -3.31
CA LEU A 397 -16.18 10.60 -2.05
C LEU A 397 -16.76 11.61 -1.06
N PRO A 398 -16.88 11.27 0.23
CA PRO A 398 -17.24 12.26 1.23
C PRO A 398 -16.08 13.26 1.39
N PRO A 399 -16.35 14.56 1.55
CA PRO A 399 -15.30 15.56 1.76
C PRO A 399 -14.36 15.23 2.93
N ALA A 400 -14.89 14.62 3.99
CA ALA A 400 -14.13 14.19 5.15
C ALA A 400 -13.11 13.07 4.86
N PHE A 401 -13.16 12.42 3.70
CA PHE A 401 -12.19 11.40 3.29
C PHE A 401 -10.74 11.93 3.29
N TYR A 402 -10.56 13.20 2.93
CA TYR A 402 -9.25 13.84 2.85
C TYR A 402 -8.76 14.41 4.20
N THR A 403 -9.47 14.15 5.28
CA THR A 403 -9.11 14.64 6.62
C THR A 403 -8.72 13.48 7.53
N VAL A 404 -7.56 13.59 8.18
CA VAL A 404 -7.12 12.65 9.20
C VAL A 404 -7.62 13.16 10.57
N PRO A 405 -8.59 12.49 11.20
CA PRO A 405 -9.07 12.89 12.53
C PRO A 405 -8.08 12.49 13.62
N PRO A 406 -8.10 13.15 14.79
CA PRO A 406 -7.32 12.74 15.95
C PRO A 406 -7.53 11.26 16.31
N ALA A 407 -6.44 10.57 16.65
CA ALA A 407 -6.47 9.16 16.99
C ALA A 407 -7.20 8.91 18.32
N ARG A 408 -8.06 7.88 18.36
CA ARG A 408 -8.67 7.38 19.60
C ARG A 408 -7.88 6.23 20.23
N ALA A 409 -7.11 5.52 19.44
CA ALA A 409 -6.24 4.41 19.85
C ALA A 409 -4.78 4.72 19.51
N PRO A 410 -3.79 4.06 20.14
CA PRO A 410 -2.38 4.23 19.79
C PRO A 410 -2.10 3.88 18.33
N VAL A 411 -1.27 4.71 17.66
CA VAL A 411 -0.85 4.54 16.26
C VAL A 411 0.67 4.58 16.18
N LEU A 412 1.24 3.57 15.55
CA LEU A 412 2.66 3.49 15.18
C LEU A 412 2.78 3.74 13.67
N LEU A 413 3.55 4.76 13.30
CA LEU A 413 3.87 5.07 11.91
C LEU A 413 5.33 4.71 11.65
N LEU A 414 5.58 4.07 10.53
CA LEU A 414 6.91 3.62 10.12
C LEU A 414 7.21 4.17 8.71
N SER A 415 8.42 4.70 8.52
CA SER A 415 8.88 5.23 7.23
C SER A 415 10.34 4.89 6.99
N GLY A 416 10.69 4.57 5.76
CA GLY A 416 12.09 4.56 5.32
C GLY A 416 12.54 5.96 4.93
N ALA A 417 13.76 6.34 5.32
CA ALA A 417 14.27 7.69 5.05
C ALA A 417 14.48 7.99 3.56
N VAL A 418 14.68 6.95 2.74
CA VAL A 418 14.86 7.06 1.29
C VAL A 418 13.73 6.38 0.51
N ASP A 419 12.52 6.38 1.07
CA ASP A 419 11.33 5.82 0.41
C ASP A 419 10.93 6.68 -0.81
N PRO A 420 10.98 6.14 -2.05
CA PRO A 420 10.65 6.89 -3.26
C PRO A 420 9.15 7.12 -3.44
N ALA A 421 8.31 6.30 -2.81
CA ALA A 421 6.85 6.29 -3.02
C ALA A 421 6.12 7.08 -1.93
N THR A 422 6.46 6.83 -0.67
CA THR A 422 5.81 7.42 0.50
C THR A 422 6.86 8.01 1.47
N PRO A 423 7.57 9.07 1.06
CA PRO A 423 8.61 9.68 1.89
C PRO A 423 8.09 10.12 3.26
N PRO A 424 8.97 10.19 4.29
CA PRO A 424 8.60 10.42 5.70
C PRO A 424 7.72 11.65 5.95
N VAL A 425 7.80 12.68 5.12
CA VAL A 425 7.00 13.90 5.24
C VAL A 425 5.49 13.65 5.26
N HIS A 426 5.03 12.58 4.60
CA HIS A 426 3.62 12.20 4.64
C HIS A 426 3.22 11.64 6.01
N ALA A 427 4.05 10.77 6.58
CA ALA A 427 3.84 10.22 7.92
C ALA A 427 3.95 11.29 9.01
N GLU A 428 4.85 12.26 8.88
CA GLU A 428 4.99 13.39 9.80
C GLU A 428 3.70 14.21 9.89
N ARG A 429 3.11 14.58 8.72
CA ARG A 429 1.83 15.30 8.68
C ARG A 429 0.69 14.48 9.27
N VAL A 430 0.65 13.18 8.99
CA VAL A 430 -0.35 12.27 9.56
C VAL A 430 -0.17 12.15 11.07
N ALA A 431 1.05 12.00 11.58
CA ALA A 431 1.33 11.92 13.01
C ALA A 431 0.89 13.19 13.74
N GLN A 432 1.15 14.37 13.16
CA GLN A 432 0.68 15.66 13.69
C GLN A 432 -0.85 15.71 13.76
N ALA A 433 -1.56 15.28 12.72
CA ALA A 433 -3.02 15.26 12.68
C ALA A 433 -3.63 14.26 13.67
N LEU A 434 -3.03 13.08 13.82
CA LEU A 434 -3.45 12.06 14.78
C LEU A 434 -3.22 12.50 16.24
N GLY A 435 -2.26 13.38 16.48
CA GLY A 435 -1.99 13.97 17.80
C GLY A 435 -1.20 13.03 18.74
N PRO A 436 -1.32 13.17 20.07
CA PRO A 436 -0.42 12.58 21.06
C PRO A 436 -0.45 11.06 21.13
N LYS A 437 -1.39 10.41 20.45
CA LYS A 437 -1.45 8.93 20.37
C LYS A 437 -0.64 8.34 19.21
N ALA A 438 -0.02 9.18 18.38
CA ALA A 438 0.81 8.76 17.27
C ALA A 438 2.29 8.81 17.64
N VAL A 439 3.03 7.76 17.26
CA VAL A 439 4.49 7.71 17.33
C VAL A 439 5.01 7.41 15.95
N HIS A 440 5.91 8.25 15.42
CA HIS A 440 6.51 8.07 14.10
C HIS A 440 7.98 7.70 14.23
N ILE A 441 8.39 6.63 13.55
CA ILE A 441 9.77 6.17 13.44
C ILE A 441 10.21 6.28 12.00
N VAL A 442 11.32 6.98 11.78
CA VAL A 442 12.01 7.02 10.48
C VAL A 442 13.24 6.13 10.56
N VAL A 443 13.32 5.16 9.66
CA VAL A 443 14.44 4.20 9.58
C VAL A 443 15.46 4.71 8.56
N PRO A 444 16.66 5.07 8.98
CA PRO A 444 17.71 5.53 8.06
C PRO A 444 18.08 4.42 7.07
N ASN A 445 18.58 4.79 5.90
CA ASN A 445 19.07 3.88 4.87
C ASN A 445 18.03 2.83 4.40
N SER A 446 16.74 3.09 4.59
CA SER A 446 15.65 2.17 4.27
C SER A 446 14.67 2.79 3.29
N GLY A 447 14.16 1.96 2.38
CA GLY A 447 13.21 2.34 1.34
C GLY A 447 11.75 2.10 1.73
N HIS A 448 10.95 1.61 0.79
CA HIS A 448 9.52 1.45 0.95
C HIS A 448 9.15 0.16 1.71
N GLY A 449 8.52 0.33 2.88
CA GLY A 449 8.15 -0.79 3.76
C GLY A 449 9.32 -1.23 4.66
N VAL A 450 9.22 -0.89 5.93
CA VAL A 450 10.31 -1.10 6.91
C VAL A 450 9.93 -2.04 8.05
N MET A 451 8.67 -2.41 8.18
CA MET A 451 8.15 -3.23 9.28
C MET A 451 8.86 -4.59 9.42
N ASN A 452 9.40 -5.14 8.32
CA ASN A 452 10.12 -6.41 8.29
C ASN A 452 11.64 -6.28 8.53
N LEU A 453 12.17 -5.07 8.70
CA LEU A 453 13.61 -4.84 8.80
C LEU A 453 14.11 -4.97 10.24
N GLY A 454 15.16 -5.75 10.41
CA GLY A 454 15.89 -5.87 11.67
C GLY A 454 14.98 -6.08 12.89
N CYS A 455 15.09 -5.18 13.85
CA CYS A 455 14.31 -5.22 15.10
C CYS A 455 12.87 -4.71 15.00
N LEU A 456 12.47 -4.10 13.87
CA LEU A 456 11.14 -3.48 13.78
C LEU A 456 10.00 -4.49 13.88
N ARG A 457 10.21 -5.74 13.45
CA ARG A 457 9.24 -6.82 13.71
C ARG A 457 8.95 -6.97 15.21
N ASP A 458 9.98 -6.84 16.05
CA ASP A 458 9.85 -6.94 17.50
C ASP A 458 9.20 -5.70 18.10
N VAL A 459 9.51 -4.52 17.55
CA VAL A 459 8.85 -3.27 17.93
C VAL A 459 7.35 -3.34 17.66
N VAL A 460 6.96 -3.76 16.46
CA VAL A 460 5.55 -3.93 16.08
C VAL A 460 4.86 -4.96 16.98
N PHE A 461 5.48 -6.11 17.19
CA PHE A 461 4.93 -7.14 18.07
C PHE A 461 4.71 -6.60 19.50
N ARG A 462 5.73 -5.98 20.14
CA ARG A 462 5.61 -5.42 21.48
C ARG A 462 4.56 -4.32 21.55
N PHE A 463 4.52 -3.44 20.54
CA PHE A 463 3.49 -2.42 20.44
C PHE A 463 2.08 -3.02 20.38
N LEU A 464 1.86 -4.10 19.64
CA LEU A 464 0.57 -4.76 19.53
C LEU A 464 0.24 -5.63 20.78
N ASP A 465 1.24 -6.23 21.43
CA ASP A 465 1.02 -7.18 22.52
C ASP A 465 0.90 -6.55 23.91
N GLU A 466 1.50 -5.37 24.15
CA GLU A 466 1.41 -4.68 25.45
C GLU A 466 -0.07 -4.37 25.80
N PRO A 467 -0.58 -4.81 26.97
CA PRO A 467 -1.96 -4.56 27.36
C PRO A 467 -2.27 -3.08 27.58
N ASP A 468 -1.33 -2.32 28.13
CA ASP A 468 -1.49 -0.90 28.48
C ASP A 468 -1.12 -0.01 27.30
N ASP A 469 -2.04 0.89 26.92
CA ASP A 469 -1.87 1.76 25.76
C ASP A 469 -0.78 2.81 25.96
N ALA A 470 -0.62 3.35 27.18
CA ALA A 470 0.40 4.36 27.46
C ALA A 470 1.80 3.75 27.48
N LYS A 471 1.94 2.53 28.04
CA LYS A 471 3.20 1.78 28.01
C LYS A 471 3.57 1.39 26.59
N ALA A 472 2.62 0.92 25.78
CA ALA A 472 2.86 0.58 24.38
C ALA A 472 3.47 1.76 23.61
N GLN A 473 2.96 2.98 23.82
CA GLN A 473 3.49 4.18 23.18
C GLN A 473 4.87 4.58 23.73
N ALA A 474 5.04 4.57 25.06
CA ALA A 474 6.27 5.01 25.71
C ALA A 474 7.48 4.11 25.36
N GLN A 475 7.24 2.80 25.17
CA GLN A 475 8.28 1.82 24.86
C GLN A 475 8.79 1.92 23.41
N VAL A 476 7.97 2.41 22.48
CA VAL A 476 8.30 2.40 21.06
C VAL A 476 9.62 3.09 20.74
N GLY A 477 9.90 4.24 21.34
CA GLY A 477 11.13 5.00 21.08
C GLY A 477 12.39 4.22 21.52
N ALA A 478 12.35 3.62 22.71
CA ALA A 478 13.45 2.79 23.23
C ALA A 478 13.62 1.51 22.42
N ASP A 479 12.51 0.84 22.10
CA ASP A 479 12.48 -0.38 21.32
C ASP A 479 12.99 -0.19 19.90
N ALA A 480 12.76 0.99 19.31
CA ALA A 480 13.16 1.34 17.95
C ALA A 480 14.58 1.92 17.85
N ALA A 481 15.30 2.12 18.96
CA ALA A 481 16.67 2.65 18.93
C ALA A 481 17.63 1.82 18.06
N CYS A 482 17.36 0.52 17.90
CA CYS A 482 18.10 -0.37 17.01
C CYS A 482 17.95 0.03 15.51
N ALA A 483 16.82 0.59 15.12
CA ALA A 483 16.57 1.02 13.74
C ALA A 483 17.52 2.16 13.30
N ALA A 484 17.92 3.02 14.23
CA ALA A 484 18.88 4.10 13.96
C ALA A 484 20.26 3.60 13.50
N LYS A 485 20.57 2.32 13.75
CA LYS A 485 21.84 1.67 13.38
C LYS A 485 21.74 0.84 12.09
N MET A 486 20.63 0.94 11.35
CA MET A 486 20.45 0.18 10.12
C MET A 486 21.51 0.59 9.10
N PRO A 487 22.40 -0.33 8.68
CA PRO A 487 23.42 -0.01 7.69
C PRO A 487 22.80 0.11 6.31
N ARG A 488 23.39 0.90 5.46
CA ARG A 488 23.08 0.86 4.03
C ARG A 488 23.73 -0.37 3.41
N PRO A 489 23.03 -1.08 2.50
CA PRO A 489 23.66 -2.13 1.71
C PRO A 489 24.82 -1.56 0.89
N PRO A 490 26.00 -2.22 0.86
CA PRO A 490 27.12 -1.78 0.04
C PRO A 490 26.74 -1.80 -1.45
N ALA A 491 27.33 -0.90 -2.22
CA ALA A 491 27.14 -0.90 -3.67
C ALA A 491 27.62 -2.21 -4.29
N LEU A 492 26.88 -2.69 -5.29
CA LEU A 492 27.31 -3.86 -6.06
C LEU A 492 28.55 -3.50 -6.89
N LEU A 493 29.66 -4.13 -6.58
CA LEU A 493 30.92 -3.97 -7.31
C LEU A 493 31.04 -5.02 -8.43
N PRO A 494 31.75 -4.73 -9.56
CA PRO A 494 32.05 -5.71 -10.57
C PRO A 494 32.84 -6.88 -9.95
N LEU A 495 32.53 -8.10 -10.38
CA LEU A 495 33.40 -9.23 -10.07
C LEU A 495 34.77 -8.93 -10.67
N LEU A 496 35.80 -8.89 -9.84
CA LEU A 496 37.17 -8.85 -10.33
C LEU A 496 37.36 -10.11 -11.24
N PRO A 497 37.93 -9.97 -12.44
CA PRO A 497 38.35 -11.16 -13.19
C PRO A 497 39.23 -11.97 -12.24
N PRO A 498 39.09 -13.33 -12.23
CA PRO A 498 39.96 -14.16 -11.40
C PRO A 498 41.40 -13.70 -11.68
N THR A 499 42.06 -13.16 -10.66
CA THR A 499 43.50 -12.88 -10.77
C THR A 499 44.14 -14.16 -11.27
N ALA A 500 44.79 -14.10 -12.41
CA ALA A 500 45.56 -15.22 -12.92
C ALA A 500 46.43 -15.69 -11.75
N ALA A 501 46.03 -16.81 -11.13
CA ALA A 501 46.79 -17.40 -10.04
C ALA A 501 48.19 -17.55 -10.61
N SER A 502 49.13 -16.92 -9.95
CA SER A 502 50.53 -16.93 -10.30
C SER A 502 50.96 -18.36 -10.63
N ALA A 503 51.05 -18.65 -11.93
CA ALA A 503 51.80 -19.81 -12.42
C ALA A 503 53.26 -19.51 -12.19
N SER A 504 53.71 -19.60 -10.94
CA SER A 504 55.08 -19.55 -10.57
C SER A 504 55.39 -20.62 -9.55
N GLN A 505 56.23 -21.53 -10.02
CA GLN A 505 57.08 -22.46 -9.27
C GLN A 505 56.57 -23.89 -9.18
N GLY A 506 56.84 -24.61 -10.19
CA GLY A 506 57.01 -26.06 -10.25
C GLY A 506 58.12 -26.37 -11.22
N GLY A 507 59.27 -25.71 -11.02
CA GLY A 507 60.48 -26.07 -11.69
C GLY A 507 61.45 -26.77 -10.74
N ALA A 508 61.84 -27.95 -11.12
CA ALA A 508 63.04 -28.71 -10.69
C ALA A 508 63.07 -29.29 -9.26
N ARG A 509 62.77 -30.55 -9.12
CA ARG A 509 63.82 -31.62 -8.92
C ARG A 509 63.15 -33.00 -8.89
#